data_e54bec0e03a8426061d395e9c2b7849e
#
_entry.id   e54bec0e03a8426061d395e9c2b7849e
#
_cell.length_a   1.000
_cell.length_b   1.000
_cell.length_c   1.000
_cell.angle_alpha   90.00
_cell.angle_beta   90.00
_cell.angle_gamma   90.00
#
_symmetry.space_group_name_H-M   'P 1'
#
loop_
_entity.id
_entity.type
_entity.pdbx_description
1 polymer ?
#
loop_
_entity_poly.entity_id
_entity_poly.type
_entity_poly.pdbx_seq_one_letter_code
_entity_poly.pdbx_strand_id
1 'polypeptide(L)'
;QAAGRWETSAGGEYFAAGVGAAMTGRGADLLIIDDPHSEQDALSTSAYDTAYEWYTSGPRQRLQPGGTIIIVQTRWSKKDLTGRLLGAQARDIMADQWEVIEFPAILPSGEPLWHEFWKKEELLKVKASLSPGKWNAQWQQDPTSDDVAMVKRDWWQLWEREDTPRLDYIIQ
;
A
#
# COMPACT_ATOMS: atom_id res chain seq x y z
N GLN A 1 -1.68 -27.55 20.75
CA GLN A 1 -1.38 -26.13 20.51
C GLN A 1 -2.41 -25.63 19.50
N ALA A 2 -3.05 -24.50 19.78
CA ALA A 2 -3.89 -23.84 18.78
C ALA A 2 -2.98 -23.37 17.64
N ALA A 3 -3.42 -23.53 16.37
CA ALA A 3 -2.63 -23.26 15.18
C ALA A 3 -2.07 -21.81 15.08
N GLY A 4 -2.63 -20.87 15.84
CA GLY A 4 -2.22 -19.46 15.86
C GLY A 4 -1.45 -19.02 17.11
N ARG A 5 -1.04 -19.95 17.99
CA ARG A 5 -0.32 -19.59 19.23
C ARG A 5 0.70 -20.63 19.62
N TRP A 6 1.90 -20.18 19.96
CA TRP A 6 2.93 -21.01 20.57
C TRP A 6 3.89 -20.17 21.43
N GLU A 7 4.61 -20.82 22.32
CA GLU A 7 5.57 -20.20 23.23
C GLU A 7 6.92 -20.87 23.07
N THR A 8 7.99 -20.12 23.23
CA THR A 8 9.36 -20.64 23.27
C THR A 8 9.73 -21.03 24.70
N SER A 9 10.73 -21.92 24.86
CA SER A 9 11.30 -22.29 26.17
C SER A 9 11.97 -21.08 26.89
N ALA A 10 12.26 -20.01 26.16
CA ALA A 10 12.84 -18.78 26.71
C ALA A 10 11.78 -17.73 27.11
N GLY A 11 10.48 -18.07 27.08
CA GLY A 11 9.39 -17.17 27.48
C GLY A 11 8.88 -16.23 26.37
N GLY A 12 9.36 -16.37 25.12
CA GLY A 12 8.79 -15.64 24.00
C GLY A 12 7.45 -16.24 23.55
N GLU A 13 6.49 -15.41 23.16
CA GLU A 13 5.19 -15.83 22.66
C GLU A 13 5.02 -15.39 21.20
N TYR A 14 4.46 -16.27 20.37
CA TYR A 14 3.94 -15.98 19.04
C TYR A 14 2.43 -16.09 19.05
N PHE A 15 1.76 -15.10 18.44
CA PHE A 15 0.31 -15.10 18.27
C PHE A 15 -0.05 -14.59 16.88
N ALA A 16 -0.86 -15.36 16.15
CA ALA A 16 -1.39 -14.99 14.85
C ALA A 16 -2.92 -14.87 14.90
N ALA A 17 -3.44 -13.85 14.24
CA ALA A 17 -4.88 -13.60 14.13
C ALA A 17 -5.18 -12.94 12.78
N GLY A 18 -6.36 -13.17 12.24
CA GLY A 18 -6.82 -12.49 11.04
C GLY A 18 -7.17 -11.02 11.31
N VAL A 19 -7.19 -10.22 10.26
CA VAL A 19 -7.66 -8.83 10.30
C VAL A 19 -9.09 -8.79 10.88
N GLY A 20 -9.33 -7.88 11.81
CA GLY A 20 -10.62 -7.76 12.52
C GLY A 20 -10.76 -8.67 13.74
N ALA A 21 -9.84 -9.61 13.99
CA ALA A 21 -9.90 -10.44 15.19
C ALA A 21 -9.56 -9.63 16.44
N ALA A 22 -10.16 -10.00 17.58
CA ALA A 22 -9.87 -9.39 18.86
C ALA A 22 -8.47 -9.75 19.36
N MET A 23 -7.66 -8.75 19.67
CA MET A 23 -6.29 -8.89 20.18
C MET A 23 -6.15 -8.32 21.59
N THR A 24 -7.23 -8.36 22.37
CA THR A 24 -7.27 -7.77 23.73
C THR A 24 -6.36 -8.53 24.69
N GLY A 25 -5.75 -7.81 25.62
CA GLY A 25 -4.94 -8.37 26.69
C GLY A 25 -3.52 -8.83 26.30
N ARG A 26 -3.06 -8.52 25.08
CA ARG A 26 -1.71 -8.88 24.59
C ARG A 26 -0.93 -7.64 24.21
N GLY A 27 0.35 -7.61 24.59
CA GLY A 27 1.36 -6.69 24.09
C GLY A 27 2.19 -7.35 22.99
N ALA A 28 2.87 -6.56 22.16
CA ALA A 28 3.77 -7.03 21.13
C ALA A 28 5.05 -6.21 21.12
N ASP A 29 6.20 -6.86 21.12
CA ASP A 29 7.51 -6.22 20.86
C ASP A 29 7.78 -6.16 19.36
N LEU A 30 7.21 -7.10 18.61
CA LEU A 30 7.22 -7.14 17.17
C LEU A 30 5.80 -7.40 16.64
N LEU A 31 5.27 -6.48 15.87
CA LEU A 31 3.99 -6.59 15.18
C LEU A 31 4.26 -6.77 13.68
N ILE A 32 3.81 -7.88 13.13
CA ILE A 32 3.87 -8.14 11.68
C ILE A 32 2.44 -8.14 11.14
N ILE A 33 2.19 -7.33 10.13
CA ILE A 33 0.92 -7.28 9.39
C ILE A 33 1.22 -7.73 7.96
N ASP A 34 0.61 -8.83 7.57
CA ASP A 34 0.82 -9.45 6.27
C ASP A 34 -0.48 -9.41 5.47
N ASP A 35 -0.43 -8.78 4.30
CA ASP A 35 -1.52 -8.58 3.35
C ASP A 35 -2.86 -8.21 4.03
N PRO A 36 -2.95 -7.01 4.67
CA PRO A 36 -4.16 -6.59 5.40
C PRO A 36 -5.38 -6.36 4.51
N HIS A 37 -5.21 -6.36 3.21
CA HIS A 37 -6.27 -6.19 2.21
C HIS A 37 -6.33 -7.39 1.28
N SER A 38 -7.54 -7.91 1.09
CA SER A 38 -7.82 -8.90 0.04
C SER A 38 -8.09 -8.22 -1.32
N GLU A 39 -8.08 -9.01 -2.38
CA GLU A 39 -8.47 -8.55 -3.72
C GLU A 39 -9.91 -7.98 -3.74
N GLN A 40 -10.81 -8.52 -2.91
CA GLN A 40 -12.19 -8.04 -2.79
C GLN A 40 -12.24 -6.67 -2.09
N ASP A 41 -11.41 -6.45 -1.08
CA ASP A 41 -11.30 -5.17 -0.37
C ASP A 41 -10.83 -4.05 -1.30
N ALA A 42 -10.03 -4.38 -2.31
CA ALA A 42 -9.55 -3.43 -3.30
C ALA A 42 -10.67 -2.75 -4.12
N LEU A 43 -11.86 -3.35 -4.14
CA LEU A 43 -13.04 -2.81 -4.83
C LEU A 43 -13.88 -1.89 -3.94
N SER A 44 -13.53 -1.72 -2.65
CA SER A 44 -14.35 -1.03 -1.66
C SER A 44 -13.56 0.02 -0.88
N THR A 45 -13.94 1.29 -1.03
CA THR A 45 -13.35 2.37 -0.22
C THR A 45 -13.60 2.16 1.28
N SER A 46 -14.76 1.63 1.68
CA SER A 46 -15.08 1.35 3.07
C SER A 46 -14.22 0.24 3.68
N ALA A 47 -13.76 -0.72 2.88
CA ALA A 47 -12.83 -1.75 3.35
C ALA A 47 -11.46 -1.15 3.73
N TYR A 48 -10.97 -0.16 2.98
CA TYR A 48 -9.75 0.56 3.35
C TYR A 48 -9.94 1.36 4.64
N ASP A 49 -11.11 1.99 4.83
CA ASP A 49 -11.43 2.69 6.08
C ASP A 49 -11.45 1.72 7.26
N THR A 50 -12.10 0.57 7.10
CA THR A 50 -12.18 -0.47 8.13
C THR A 50 -10.81 -1.00 8.51
N ALA A 51 -9.91 -1.27 7.54
CA ALA A 51 -8.57 -1.75 7.83
C ALA A 51 -7.72 -0.72 8.57
N TYR A 52 -7.84 0.56 8.22
CA TYR A 52 -7.13 1.64 8.92
C TYR A 52 -7.64 1.82 10.35
N GLU A 53 -8.96 1.82 10.55
CA GLU A 53 -9.57 1.88 11.89
C GLU A 53 -9.18 0.67 12.74
N TRP A 54 -9.21 -0.54 12.18
CA TRP A 54 -8.73 -1.73 12.86
C TRP A 54 -7.27 -1.59 13.28
N TYR A 55 -6.38 -1.13 12.38
CA TYR A 55 -4.98 -0.93 12.69
C TYR A 55 -4.77 0.05 13.84
N THR A 56 -5.38 1.21 13.75
CA THR A 56 -5.18 2.30 14.71
C THR A 56 -5.79 2.03 16.07
N SER A 57 -6.97 1.40 16.12
CA SER A 57 -7.69 1.09 17.35
C SER A 57 -7.24 -0.22 18.04
N GLY A 58 -6.66 -1.14 17.29
CA GLY A 58 -6.29 -2.46 17.76
C GLY A 58 -4.77 -2.71 17.78
N PRO A 59 -4.19 -3.24 16.69
CA PRO A 59 -2.79 -3.67 16.64
C PRO A 59 -1.79 -2.61 17.07
N ARG A 60 -1.93 -1.38 16.58
CA ARG A 60 -1.02 -0.27 16.92
C ARG A 60 -0.96 0.00 18.42
N GLN A 61 -2.10 -0.13 19.11
CA GLN A 61 -2.22 0.08 20.54
C GLN A 61 -1.63 -1.05 21.40
N ARG A 62 -1.21 -2.14 20.76
CA ARG A 62 -0.58 -3.30 21.42
C ARG A 62 0.94 -3.26 21.39
N LEU A 63 1.51 -2.37 20.58
CA LEU A 63 2.95 -2.24 20.51
C LEU A 63 3.50 -1.75 21.84
N GLN A 64 4.48 -2.48 22.38
CA GLN A 64 5.20 -2.12 23.59
C GLN A 64 6.16 -0.94 23.30
N PRO A 65 6.54 -0.15 24.31
CA PRO A 65 7.57 0.86 24.13
C PRO A 65 8.86 0.29 23.57
N GLY A 66 9.34 0.86 22.45
CA GLY A 66 10.52 0.35 21.72
C GLY A 66 10.23 -0.82 20.77
N GLY A 67 8.99 -1.26 20.67
CA GLY A 67 8.60 -2.31 19.75
C GLY A 67 8.64 -1.86 18.28
N THR A 68 8.66 -2.83 17.38
CA THR A 68 8.78 -2.63 15.93
C THR A 68 7.52 -3.08 15.20
N ILE A 69 7.16 -2.37 14.14
CA ILE A 69 6.07 -2.77 13.25
C ILE A 69 6.65 -3.05 11.85
N ILE A 70 6.27 -4.18 11.29
CA ILE A 70 6.55 -4.53 9.90
C ILE A 70 5.22 -4.72 9.17
N ILE A 71 5.03 -4.05 8.06
CA ILE A 71 3.86 -4.22 7.20
C ILE A 71 4.35 -4.72 5.84
N VAL A 72 3.88 -5.90 5.47
CA VAL A 72 4.11 -6.50 4.15
C VAL A 72 2.79 -6.51 3.42
N GLN A 73 2.71 -5.93 2.25
CA GLN A 73 1.47 -5.95 1.48
C GLN A 73 1.69 -5.71 -0.01
N THR A 74 0.81 -6.28 -0.81
CA THR A 74 0.55 -5.84 -2.17
C THR A 74 -0.15 -4.48 -2.13
N ARG A 75 0.32 -3.51 -2.93
CA ARG A 75 -0.35 -2.22 -3.04
C ARG A 75 -1.60 -2.34 -3.91
N TRP A 76 -2.68 -1.69 -3.49
CA TRP A 76 -3.96 -1.68 -4.20
C TRP A 76 -4.41 -0.27 -4.57
N SER A 77 -4.17 0.70 -3.69
CA SER A 77 -4.64 2.07 -3.82
C SER A 77 -3.79 3.01 -2.96
N LYS A 78 -3.84 4.30 -3.26
CA LYS A 78 -3.34 5.33 -2.34
C LYS A 78 -4.14 5.40 -1.03
N LYS A 79 -5.29 4.76 -0.98
CA LYS A 79 -6.16 4.68 0.21
C LYS A 79 -5.98 3.40 1.02
N ASP A 80 -5.16 2.45 0.55
CA ASP A 80 -4.83 1.25 1.31
C ASP A 80 -4.09 1.59 2.63
N LEU A 81 -3.91 0.62 3.50
CA LEU A 81 -3.30 0.84 4.81
C LEU A 81 -1.98 1.59 4.70
N THR A 82 -1.04 1.09 3.86
CA THR A 82 0.26 1.75 3.65
C THR A 82 0.10 3.17 3.13
N GLY A 83 -0.76 3.41 2.14
CA GLY A 83 -0.97 4.75 1.60
C GLY A 83 -1.48 5.74 2.64
N ARG A 84 -2.34 5.31 3.57
CA ARG A 84 -2.82 6.14 4.68
C ARG A 84 -1.74 6.41 5.71
N LEU A 85 -0.93 5.42 6.06
CA LEU A 85 0.17 5.57 7.01
C LEU A 85 1.24 6.54 6.48
N LEU A 86 1.65 6.37 5.22
CA LEU A 86 2.58 7.30 4.56
C LEU A 86 1.99 8.70 4.42
N GLY A 87 0.68 8.79 4.16
CA GLY A 87 -0.03 10.06 4.15
C GLY A 87 -0.08 10.73 5.54
N ALA A 88 -0.18 9.97 6.62
CA ALA A 88 -0.09 10.49 7.99
C ALA A 88 1.33 10.99 8.30
N GLN A 89 2.35 10.21 8.00
CA GLN A 89 3.77 10.58 8.12
C GLN A 89 4.10 11.87 7.38
N ALA A 90 3.58 12.04 6.17
CA ALA A 90 3.84 13.24 5.36
C ALA A 90 3.18 14.52 5.93
N ARG A 91 2.12 14.38 6.72
CA ARG A 91 1.38 15.52 7.30
C ARG A 91 1.81 15.88 8.71
N ASP A 92 2.30 14.91 9.48
CA ASP A 92 2.60 15.08 10.89
C ASP A 92 3.92 14.39 11.25
N ILE A 93 4.90 15.17 11.68
CA ILE A 93 6.21 14.65 12.11
C ILE A 93 6.13 13.79 13.37
N MET A 94 5.04 13.90 14.15
CA MET A 94 4.79 13.09 15.34
C MET A 94 4.11 11.75 14.99
N ALA A 95 3.66 11.56 13.75
CA ALA A 95 3.17 10.27 13.30
C ALA A 95 4.30 9.24 13.24
N ASP A 96 3.94 7.95 13.24
CA ASP A 96 4.91 6.88 13.05
C ASP A 96 5.71 7.11 11.75
N GLN A 97 7.02 7.03 11.86
CA GLN A 97 7.93 7.23 10.72
C GLN A 97 8.29 5.87 10.12
N TRP A 98 8.03 5.71 8.84
CA TRP A 98 8.18 4.45 8.11
C TRP A 98 9.37 4.48 7.18
N GLU A 99 10.17 3.44 7.23
CA GLU A 99 11.10 3.08 6.18
C GLU A 99 10.35 2.24 5.14
N VAL A 100 10.42 2.65 3.87
CA VAL A 100 9.69 2.00 2.78
C VAL A 100 10.66 1.24 1.89
N ILE A 101 10.38 -0.06 1.71
CA ILE A 101 11.12 -0.92 0.78
C ILE A 101 10.13 -1.35 -0.31
N GLU A 102 10.42 -0.99 -1.56
CA GLU A 102 9.57 -1.29 -2.70
C GLU A 102 10.23 -2.30 -3.64
N PHE A 103 9.44 -3.25 -4.11
CA PHE A 103 9.86 -4.29 -5.05
C PHE A 103 9.05 -4.19 -6.36
N PRO A 104 9.32 -3.22 -7.24
CA PRO A 104 8.62 -3.11 -8.51
C PRO A 104 9.03 -4.26 -9.44
N ALA A 105 8.07 -4.83 -10.16
CA ALA A 105 8.34 -5.95 -11.07
C ALA A 105 9.32 -5.60 -12.19
N ILE A 106 9.24 -4.37 -12.68
CA ILE A 106 10.17 -3.83 -13.70
C ILE A 106 10.84 -2.58 -13.11
N LEU A 107 12.16 -2.61 -13.08
CA LEU A 107 13.01 -1.52 -12.60
C LEU A 107 12.96 -0.31 -13.56
N PRO A 108 13.39 0.90 -13.13
CA PRO A 108 13.55 2.06 -14.01
C PRO A 108 14.50 1.81 -15.20
N SER A 109 15.41 0.85 -15.10
CA SER A 109 16.26 0.38 -16.21
C SER A 109 15.47 -0.34 -17.33
N GLY A 110 14.22 -0.70 -17.07
CA GLY A 110 13.38 -1.51 -17.95
C GLY A 110 13.60 -3.01 -17.83
N GLU A 111 14.44 -3.46 -16.88
CA GLU A 111 14.70 -4.88 -16.63
C GLU A 111 13.86 -5.40 -15.45
N PRO A 112 13.51 -6.70 -15.43
CA PRO A 112 12.83 -7.32 -14.30
C PRO A 112 13.67 -7.21 -13.02
N LEU A 113 13.02 -6.90 -11.88
CA LEU A 113 13.67 -6.91 -10.57
C LEU A 113 14.26 -8.31 -10.26
N TRP A 114 13.53 -9.36 -10.59
CA TRP A 114 13.93 -10.75 -10.36
C TRP A 114 14.03 -11.50 -11.69
N HIS A 115 15.08 -11.20 -12.44
CA HIS A 115 15.31 -11.70 -13.81
C HIS A 115 15.61 -13.22 -13.87
N GLU A 116 16.01 -13.84 -12.77
CA GLU A 116 16.19 -15.31 -12.70
C GLU A 116 14.85 -16.02 -12.74
N PHE A 117 13.81 -15.44 -12.16
CA PHE A 117 12.47 -16.02 -12.08
C PHE A 117 11.53 -15.48 -13.17
N TRP A 118 11.48 -14.16 -13.36
CA TRP A 118 10.61 -13.51 -14.33
C TRP A 118 11.37 -13.08 -15.59
N LYS A 119 10.95 -13.56 -16.74
CA LYS A 119 11.43 -13.01 -18.02
C LYS A 119 10.63 -11.77 -18.37
N LYS A 120 11.28 -10.79 -18.98
CA LYS A 120 10.66 -9.50 -19.36
C LYS A 120 9.41 -9.68 -20.22
N GLU A 121 9.47 -10.61 -21.19
CA GLU A 121 8.34 -10.90 -22.09
C GLU A 121 7.13 -11.44 -21.33
N GLU A 122 7.34 -12.21 -20.26
CA GLU A 122 6.28 -12.75 -19.42
C GLU A 122 5.62 -11.65 -18.61
N LEU A 123 6.42 -10.76 -18.01
CA LEU A 123 5.91 -9.57 -17.30
C LEU A 123 5.12 -8.65 -18.23
N LEU A 124 5.57 -8.46 -19.47
CA LEU A 124 4.85 -7.65 -20.45
C LEU A 124 3.52 -8.28 -20.86
N LYS A 125 3.41 -9.62 -20.90
CA LYS A 125 2.13 -10.32 -21.12
C LYS A 125 1.19 -10.11 -19.93
N VAL A 126 1.69 -10.21 -18.70
CA VAL A 126 0.90 -9.90 -17.49
C VAL A 126 0.42 -8.46 -17.54
N LYS A 127 1.32 -7.51 -17.84
CA LYS A 127 0.97 -6.09 -17.98
C LYS A 127 -0.14 -5.86 -19.00
N ALA A 128 -0.07 -6.54 -20.16
CA ALA A 128 -1.07 -6.42 -21.21
C ALA A 128 -2.45 -7.00 -20.81
N SER A 129 -2.51 -7.89 -19.83
CA SER A 129 -3.77 -8.47 -19.32
C SER A 129 -4.44 -7.66 -18.23
N LEU A 130 -3.77 -6.63 -17.69
CA LEU A 130 -4.24 -5.81 -16.59
C LEU A 130 -4.56 -4.39 -17.05
N SER A 131 -5.47 -3.72 -16.33
CA SER A 131 -5.59 -2.27 -16.48
C SER A 131 -4.30 -1.57 -16.02
N PRO A 132 -3.96 -0.39 -16.57
CA PRO A 132 -2.77 0.36 -16.15
C PRO A 132 -2.71 0.60 -14.66
N GLY A 133 -3.83 0.95 -14.01
CA GLY A 133 -3.88 1.18 -12.58
C GLY A 133 -3.61 -0.08 -11.76
N LYS A 134 -4.17 -1.23 -12.13
CA LYS A 134 -3.87 -2.51 -11.47
C LYS A 134 -2.40 -2.90 -11.63
N TRP A 135 -1.85 -2.76 -12.83
CA TRP A 135 -0.43 -3.00 -13.06
C TRP A 135 0.44 -2.10 -12.19
N ASN A 136 0.18 -0.81 -12.21
CA ASN A 136 0.97 0.15 -11.43
C ASN A 136 0.89 -0.12 -9.92
N ALA A 137 -0.31 -0.40 -9.40
CA ALA A 137 -0.48 -0.68 -7.98
C ALA A 137 0.19 -2.00 -7.57
N GLN A 138 -0.21 -3.11 -8.17
CA GLN A 138 0.14 -4.44 -7.70
C GLN A 138 1.54 -4.88 -8.11
N TRP A 139 1.98 -4.51 -9.30
CA TRP A 139 3.25 -4.96 -9.86
C TRP A 139 4.37 -3.92 -9.78
N GLN A 140 4.02 -2.64 -9.87
CA GLN A 140 5.02 -1.56 -9.76
C GLN A 140 5.04 -0.92 -8.37
N GLN A 141 4.16 -1.34 -7.44
CA GLN A 141 4.03 -0.82 -6.08
C GLN A 141 3.72 0.70 -6.02
N ASP A 142 3.30 1.28 -7.14
CA ASP A 142 2.96 2.69 -7.28
C ASP A 142 1.47 2.85 -7.69
N PRO A 143 0.54 2.80 -6.72
CA PRO A 143 -0.87 3.02 -7.00
C PRO A 143 -1.09 4.45 -7.46
N THR A 144 -1.41 4.61 -8.73
CA THR A 144 -1.74 5.91 -9.32
C THR A 144 -3.23 6.21 -9.17
N SER A 145 -3.56 7.49 -9.07
CA SER A 145 -4.96 7.94 -9.04
C SER A 145 -5.60 8.05 -10.43
N ASP A 146 -4.88 7.68 -11.49
CA ASP A 146 -5.31 7.90 -12.87
C ASP A 146 -6.54 7.09 -13.29
N ASP A 147 -6.83 5.96 -12.62
CA ASP A 147 -8.06 5.18 -12.87
C ASP A 147 -9.34 5.87 -12.37
N VAL A 148 -9.21 6.88 -11.51
CA VAL A 148 -10.34 7.62 -10.91
C VAL A 148 -10.36 9.07 -11.41
N ALA A 149 -9.35 9.51 -12.12
CA ALA A 149 -9.32 10.86 -12.66
C ALA A 149 -10.37 11.01 -13.77
N MET A 150 -11.33 11.90 -13.55
CA MET A 150 -12.36 12.25 -14.53
C MET A 150 -11.74 12.79 -15.81
N VAL A 151 -10.53 13.37 -15.70
CA VAL A 151 -9.71 13.86 -16.81
C VAL A 151 -8.38 13.13 -16.79
N LYS A 152 -8.11 12.28 -17.79
CA LYS A 152 -6.86 11.55 -17.90
C LYS A 152 -5.72 12.49 -18.25
N ARG A 153 -4.51 12.21 -17.70
CA ARG A 153 -3.32 13.03 -17.93
C ARG A 153 -3.01 13.21 -19.42
N ASP A 154 -3.20 12.16 -20.20
CA ASP A 154 -2.96 12.16 -21.65
C ASP A 154 -3.96 13.05 -22.43
N TRP A 155 -5.02 13.50 -21.78
CA TRP A 155 -5.98 14.44 -22.35
C TRP A 155 -5.57 15.90 -22.18
N TRP A 156 -4.57 16.18 -21.33
CA TRP A 156 -4.06 17.50 -21.12
C TRP A 156 -3.22 17.92 -22.33
N GLN A 157 -3.66 18.96 -23.01
CA GLN A 157 -2.88 19.63 -24.03
C GLN A 157 -2.17 20.79 -23.36
N LEU A 158 -0.85 20.70 -23.22
CA LEU A 158 -0.05 21.81 -22.70
C LEU A 158 0.12 22.86 -23.78
N TRP A 159 -0.01 24.13 -23.36
CA TRP A 159 0.24 25.26 -24.24
C TRP A 159 1.76 25.44 -24.41
N GLU A 160 2.27 25.23 -25.62
CA GLU A 160 3.71 25.24 -25.90
C GLU A 160 4.20 26.57 -26.51
N ARG A 161 3.31 27.54 -26.69
CA ARG A 161 3.66 28.87 -27.25
C ARG A 161 4.02 29.85 -26.16
N GLU A 162 4.92 30.81 -26.47
CA GLU A 162 5.35 31.82 -25.52
C GLU A 162 4.25 32.84 -25.16
N ASP A 163 3.27 33.06 -26.04
CA ASP A 163 2.15 33.97 -25.84
C ASP A 163 0.93 33.26 -25.25
N THR A 164 0.30 33.87 -24.25
CA THR A 164 -0.94 33.34 -23.66
C THR A 164 -2.08 33.30 -24.68
N PRO A 165 -2.89 32.23 -24.74
CA PRO A 165 -4.04 32.17 -25.60
C PRO A 165 -5.02 33.33 -25.27
N ARG A 166 -5.64 33.89 -26.26
CA ARG A 166 -6.71 34.87 -26.05
C ARG A 166 -7.92 34.15 -25.47
N LEU A 167 -8.29 34.52 -24.26
CA LEU A 167 -9.41 33.92 -23.55
C LEU A 167 -10.62 34.84 -23.61
N ASP A 168 -11.78 34.30 -23.99
CA ASP A 168 -13.04 35.04 -23.99
C ASP A 168 -13.64 35.06 -22.56
N TYR A 169 -13.36 34.02 -21.75
CA TYR A 169 -13.77 33.95 -20.35
C TYR A 169 -12.90 32.95 -19.58
N ILE A 170 -12.83 33.13 -18.27
CA ILE A 170 -12.18 32.19 -17.32
C ILE A 170 -13.25 31.68 -16.37
N ILE A 171 -13.32 30.35 -16.21
CA ILE A 171 -14.16 29.71 -15.20
C ILE A 171 -13.27 29.40 -14.00
N GLN A 172 -13.63 29.92 -12.83
CA GLN A 172 -13.00 29.59 -11.55
C GLN A 172 -13.78 28.51 -10.81
#